data_e58e132b2f0f91ab90597724cddef192
#
_entry.id   e58e132b2f0f91ab90597724cddef192
#
_cell.length_a   1.000
_cell.length_b   1.000
_cell.length_c   1.000
_cell.angle_alpha   90.00
_cell.angle_beta   90.00
_cell.angle_gamma   90.00
#
_symmetry.space_group_name_H-M   'P 1'
#
loop_
_entity.id
_entity.type
_entity.pdbx_description
1 polymer ?
#
loop_
_entity_poly.entity_id
_entity_poly.type
_entity_poly.pdbx_seq_one_letter_code
_entity_poly.pdbx_strand_id
1 'polypeptide(L)'
;MTTGSMLEVPPAGRSAVFAPGFGQRVLLTVDTEEEFDWRAPFRREGYGLSHVAAIPRFQTFCERIGAHPVYLVDWPIVQDARAVEVIGDAVRRGTAEVGVQLHPWVNPPFDEEVSVSNSFAGNLPQGLEAAKFTLLRDAIEAAFGSEPQIYRAGRYGLGPHTAPLLRQAGIRIDTSVRSLFDYSHQGGPDYSNHPLTPYWVDPEQQLLELPVTSAYWGPLRALGPLIHRVQRHMPTFYSGFSRLRLLERIALTPEGVSAAEAMRGVDLSIDAGLPVLVLSFHSPTLAPGHTPYAASEAQVEALYGWFEAVYARLAAKGVRSCTVAEIIAATGG
;
A
#
# COMPACT_ATOMS: atom_id res chain seq x y z
N MET A 1 27.07 -12.94 -3.78
CA MET A 1 26.11 -12.06 -4.49
C MET A 1 25.21 -11.47 -3.41
N THR A 2 25.25 -10.17 -3.21
CA THR A 2 24.41 -9.52 -2.21
C THR A 2 22.95 -9.59 -2.70
N THR A 3 22.19 -10.51 -2.11
CA THR A 3 20.73 -10.51 -2.26
C THR A 3 20.21 -9.16 -1.81
N GLY A 4 19.52 -8.44 -2.68
CA GLY A 4 18.96 -7.13 -2.36
C GLY A 4 18.07 -7.22 -1.13
N SER A 5 18.27 -6.32 -0.17
CA SER A 5 17.44 -6.17 1.01
C SER A 5 16.50 -4.98 0.82
N MET A 6 15.21 -5.15 1.07
CA MET A 6 14.22 -4.06 1.06
C MET A 6 14.25 -3.22 2.34
N LEU A 7 15.03 -3.63 3.34
CA LEU A 7 15.23 -2.89 4.60
C LEU A 7 16.30 -1.82 4.49
N GLU A 8 17.11 -1.89 3.45
CA GLU A 8 18.19 -0.94 3.21
C GLU A 8 17.86 -0.03 2.03
N VAL A 9 18.37 1.19 2.08
CA VAL A 9 18.26 2.11 0.94
C VAL A 9 18.93 1.46 -0.28
N PRO A 10 18.24 1.37 -1.43
CA PRO A 10 18.81 0.70 -2.60
C PRO A 10 20.09 1.38 -3.05
N PRO A 11 21.09 0.60 -3.52
CA PRO A 11 22.31 1.15 -4.10
C PRO A 11 22.02 2.05 -5.30
N ALA A 12 22.93 2.99 -5.58
CA ALA A 12 22.85 3.82 -6.77
C ALA A 12 22.75 2.96 -8.05
N GLY A 13 21.93 3.40 -9.01
CA GLY A 13 21.71 2.69 -10.28
C GLY A 13 20.59 1.63 -10.25
N ARG A 14 19.86 1.53 -9.16
CA ARG A 14 18.69 0.62 -9.05
C ARG A 14 17.36 1.25 -9.43
N SER A 15 17.31 2.55 -9.73
CA SER A 15 16.07 3.20 -10.16
C SER A 15 15.47 2.48 -11.37
N ALA A 16 14.20 2.19 -11.32
CA ALA A 16 13.49 1.57 -12.45
C ALA A 16 13.32 2.58 -13.58
N VAL A 17 13.58 2.13 -14.80
CA VAL A 17 13.38 2.91 -16.01
C VAL A 17 12.15 2.40 -16.73
N PHE A 18 11.20 3.29 -16.97
CA PHE A 18 9.97 2.96 -17.68
C PHE A 18 10.11 3.19 -19.16
N ALA A 19 9.44 2.38 -19.97
CA ALA A 19 9.46 2.48 -21.41
C ALA A 19 9.05 3.88 -21.90
N PRO A 20 9.67 4.40 -22.98
CA PRO A 20 9.25 5.65 -23.58
C PRO A 20 7.75 5.62 -23.91
N GLY A 21 7.02 6.66 -23.51
CA GLY A 21 5.57 6.74 -23.74
C GLY A 21 4.69 6.16 -22.65
N PHE A 22 5.24 5.48 -21.64
CA PHE A 22 4.46 5.09 -20.45
C PHE A 22 3.85 6.34 -19.80
N GLY A 23 4.66 7.40 -19.63
CA GLY A 23 4.24 8.64 -19.00
C GLY A 23 4.02 8.46 -17.50
N GLN A 24 3.35 9.44 -16.87
CA GLN A 24 3.01 9.32 -15.43
C GLN A 24 1.66 8.62 -15.26
N ARG A 25 1.56 7.75 -14.27
CA ARG A 25 0.39 6.92 -14.00
C ARG A 25 0.02 6.98 -12.52
N VAL A 26 -1.20 6.54 -12.21
CA VAL A 26 -1.65 6.30 -10.84
C VAL A 26 -2.08 4.84 -10.69
N LEU A 27 -1.59 4.19 -9.63
CA LEU A 27 -2.03 2.88 -9.17
C LEU A 27 -2.85 3.08 -7.89
N LEU A 28 -4.07 2.56 -7.86
CA LEU A 28 -4.92 2.54 -6.67
C LEU A 28 -4.82 1.16 -6.02
N THR A 29 -4.24 1.09 -4.84
CA THR A 29 -4.21 -0.13 -4.03
C THR A 29 -5.24 -0.02 -2.91
N VAL A 30 -6.00 -1.09 -2.70
CA VAL A 30 -7.00 -1.22 -1.66
C VAL A 30 -6.55 -2.33 -0.72
N ASP A 31 -6.10 -1.95 0.47
CA ASP A 31 -5.78 -2.92 1.51
C ASP A 31 -7.10 -3.56 1.95
N THR A 32 -7.35 -4.76 1.41
CA THR A 32 -8.63 -5.44 1.52
C THR A 32 -8.51 -6.50 2.60
N GLU A 33 -8.98 -6.12 3.78
CA GLU A 33 -8.62 -6.74 5.04
C GLU A 33 -9.80 -6.91 5.98
N GLU A 34 -9.61 -7.68 7.05
CA GLU A 34 -10.58 -7.84 8.10
C GLU A 34 -10.90 -6.53 8.84
N GLU A 35 -12.12 -6.42 9.37
CA GLU A 35 -12.50 -5.36 10.30
C GLU A 35 -11.91 -5.65 11.68
N PHE A 36 -10.90 -4.92 12.09
CA PHE A 36 -10.31 -5.02 13.41
C PHE A 36 -10.36 -3.68 14.16
N ASP A 37 -10.35 -3.73 15.48
CA ASP A 37 -10.28 -2.51 16.28
C ASP A 37 -8.85 -1.97 16.30
N TRP A 38 -8.61 -0.88 15.61
CA TRP A 38 -7.32 -0.19 15.48
C TRP A 38 -6.72 0.27 16.82
N ARG A 39 -7.51 0.23 17.90
CA ARG A 39 -7.09 0.63 19.27
C ARG A 39 -6.91 -0.56 20.20
N ALA A 40 -7.36 -1.73 19.79
CA ALA A 40 -7.25 -2.97 20.56
C ALA A 40 -6.00 -3.77 20.22
N PRO A 41 -5.57 -4.70 21.06
CA PRO A 41 -4.56 -5.69 20.69
C PRO A 41 -4.99 -6.54 19.49
N PHE A 42 -4.02 -6.96 18.67
CA PHE A 42 -4.26 -7.90 17.56
C PHE A 42 -4.91 -9.19 18.06
N ARG A 43 -5.80 -9.76 17.25
CA ARG A 43 -6.54 -11.00 17.54
C ARG A 43 -6.59 -11.88 16.30
N ARG A 44 -6.56 -13.19 16.52
CA ARG A 44 -6.73 -14.18 15.44
C ARG A 44 -8.18 -14.33 15.01
N GLU A 45 -9.11 -14.04 15.90
CA GLU A 45 -10.56 -14.27 15.75
C GLU A 45 -11.34 -13.06 16.25
N GLY A 46 -12.64 -13.02 15.92
CA GLY A 46 -13.55 -11.95 16.35
C GLY A 46 -13.49 -10.68 15.49
N TYR A 47 -12.92 -10.77 14.30
CA TYR A 47 -13.00 -9.74 13.28
C TYR A 47 -14.34 -9.82 12.52
N GLY A 48 -14.73 -8.76 11.84
CA GLY A 48 -15.86 -8.71 10.93
C GLY A 48 -15.42 -8.60 9.47
N LEU A 49 -16.39 -8.79 8.56
CA LEU A 49 -16.26 -8.60 7.11
C LEU A 49 -17.51 -7.92 6.52
N SER A 50 -18.26 -7.19 7.35
CA SER A 50 -19.54 -6.58 6.94
C SER A 50 -19.36 -5.52 5.84
N HIS A 51 -18.22 -4.82 5.83
CA HIS A 51 -17.86 -3.81 4.83
C HIS A 51 -17.71 -4.38 3.41
N VAL A 52 -17.52 -5.68 3.24
CA VAL A 52 -17.51 -6.37 1.93
C VAL A 52 -18.77 -6.04 1.12
N ALA A 53 -19.89 -5.80 1.82
CA ALA A 53 -21.14 -5.34 1.19
C ALA A 53 -21.02 -4.00 0.44
N ALA A 54 -20.03 -3.17 0.78
CA ALA A 54 -19.81 -1.86 0.16
C ALA A 54 -18.86 -1.92 -1.06
N ILE A 55 -18.10 -3.01 -1.24
CA ILE A 55 -17.16 -3.17 -2.35
C ILE A 55 -17.82 -3.01 -3.73
N PRO A 56 -19.03 -3.59 -4.03
CA PRO A 56 -19.66 -3.41 -5.33
C PRO A 56 -19.95 -1.94 -5.67
N ARG A 57 -20.37 -1.16 -4.68
CA ARG A 57 -20.59 0.28 -4.84
C ARG A 57 -19.28 0.99 -5.18
N PHE A 58 -18.22 0.66 -4.44
CA PHE A 58 -16.89 1.24 -4.66
C PHE A 58 -16.33 0.85 -6.03
N GLN A 59 -16.47 -0.40 -6.44
CA GLN A 59 -16.03 -0.88 -7.76
C GLN A 59 -16.74 -0.13 -8.90
N THR A 60 -18.07 0.00 -8.82
CA THR A 60 -18.85 0.78 -9.80
C THR A 60 -18.41 2.24 -9.83
N PHE A 61 -18.11 2.82 -8.68
CA PHE A 61 -17.58 4.16 -8.58
C PHE A 61 -16.21 4.30 -9.24
N CYS A 62 -15.29 3.35 -9.01
CA CYS A 62 -13.96 3.32 -9.64
C CYS A 62 -14.07 3.30 -11.16
N GLU A 63 -14.93 2.43 -11.71
CA GLU A 63 -15.17 2.36 -13.15
C GLU A 63 -15.68 3.70 -13.71
N ARG A 64 -16.56 4.39 -12.99
CA ARG A 64 -17.09 5.70 -13.40
C ARG A 64 -16.02 6.80 -13.46
N ILE A 65 -15.07 6.81 -12.53
CA ILE A 65 -14.00 7.82 -12.46
C ILE A 65 -12.72 7.41 -13.21
N GLY A 66 -12.73 6.25 -13.88
CA GLY A 66 -11.57 5.71 -14.61
C GLY A 66 -10.45 5.21 -13.69
N ALA A 67 -10.77 4.84 -12.45
CA ALA A 67 -9.85 4.17 -11.54
C ALA A 67 -9.84 2.66 -11.78
N HIS A 68 -8.67 2.04 -11.67
CA HIS A 68 -8.50 0.59 -11.76
C HIS A 68 -7.92 0.09 -10.43
N PRO A 69 -8.74 -0.40 -9.48
CA PRO A 69 -8.25 -0.80 -8.17
C PRO A 69 -7.51 -2.14 -8.22
N VAL A 70 -6.47 -2.25 -7.40
CA VAL A 70 -5.81 -3.49 -7.04
C VAL A 70 -6.23 -3.83 -5.62
N TYR A 71 -7.03 -4.88 -5.45
CA TYR A 71 -7.44 -5.38 -4.15
C TYR A 71 -6.31 -6.26 -3.58
N LEU A 72 -5.60 -5.74 -2.58
CA LEU A 72 -4.59 -6.50 -1.85
C LEU A 72 -5.30 -7.25 -0.74
N VAL A 73 -5.56 -8.54 -0.95
CA VAL A 73 -6.43 -9.34 -0.08
C VAL A 73 -5.64 -10.11 0.97
N ASP A 74 -6.21 -10.17 2.17
CA ASP A 74 -5.71 -10.96 3.29
C ASP A 74 -6.41 -12.34 3.39
N TRP A 75 -6.03 -13.11 4.41
CA TRP A 75 -6.59 -14.45 4.63
C TRP A 75 -8.10 -14.44 4.92
N PRO A 76 -8.65 -13.61 5.83
CA PRO A 76 -10.09 -13.53 6.05
C PRO A 76 -10.90 -13.23 4.78
N ILE A 77 -10.43 -12.31 3.95
CA ILE A 77 -11.10 -11.91 2.70
C ILE A 77 -11.13 -13.06 1.69
N VAL A 78 -10.01 -13.76 1.50
CA VAL A 78 -9.95 -14.86 0.51
C VAL A 78 -10.75 -16.10 0.96
N GLN A 79 -11.05 -16.22 2.26
CA GLN A 79 -11.91 -17.29 2.81
C GLN A 79 -13.40 -16.93 2.78
N ASP A 80 -13.77 -15.69 2.55
CA ASP A 80 -15.17 -15.25 2.48
C ASP A 80 -15.70 -15.38 1.05
N ALA A 81 -16.68 -16.28 0.85
CA ALA A 81 -17.24 -16.58 -0.47
C ALA A 81 -17.87 -15.35 -1.14
N ARG A 82 -18.44 -14.41 -0.36
CA ARG A 82 -19.04 -13.18 -0.86
C ARG A 82 -17.97 -12.20 -1.34
N ALA A 83 -16.88 -12.06 -0.59
CA ALA A 83 -15.74 -11.21 -0.98
C ALA A 83 -15.12 -11.74 -2.28
N VAL A 84 -14.90 -13.05 -2.37
CA VAL A 84 -14.37 -13.71 -3.57
C VAL A 84 -15.30 -13.52 -4.77
N GLU A 85 -16.61 -13.65 -4.60
CA GLU A 85 -17.59 -13.44 -5.68
C GLU A 85 -17.53 -12.00 -6.20
N VAL A 86 -17.60 -11.01 -5.30
CA VAL A 86 -17.68 -9.59 -5.64
C VAL A 86 -16.39 -9.09 -6.29
N ILE A 87 -15.24 -9.39 -5.69
CA ILE A 87 -13.94 -8.98 -6.24
C ILE A 87 -13.64 -9.77 -7.52
N GLY A 88 -13.92 -11.08 -7.51
CA GLY A 88 -13.71 -11.97 -8.66
C GLY A 88 -14.52 -11.57 -9.88
N ASP A 89 -15.71 -11.00 -9.70
CA ASP A 89 -16.51 -10.45 -10.82
C ASP A 89 -15.76 -9.28 -11.48
N ALA A 90 -15.24 -8.33 -10.71
CA ALA A 90 -14.48 -7.20 -11.23
C ALA A 90 -13.18 -7.66 -11.92
N VAL A 91 -12.47 -8.65 -11.35
CA VAL A 91 -11.27 -9.24 -11.95
C VAL A 91 -11.59 -9.91 -13.29
N ARG A 92 -12.65 -10.74 -13.36
CA ARG A 92 -13.08 -11.39 -14.62
C ARG A 92 -13.49 -10.39 -15.71
N ARG A 93 -14.05 -9.23 -15.32
CA ARG A 93 -14.38 -8.15 -16.25
C ARG A 93 -13.14 -7.32 -16.67
N GLY A 94 -11.98 -7.57 -16.06
CA GLY A 94 -10.78 -6.79 -16.32
C GLY A 94 -10.84 -5.35 -15.80
N THR A 95 -11.66 -5.09 -14.78
CA THR A 95 -11.84 -3.75 -14.18
C THR A 95 -11.19 -3.61 -12.81
N ALA A 96 -10.58 -4.68 -12.31
CA ALA A 96 -9.76 -4.72 -11.10
C ALA A 96 -8.70 -5.82 -11.19
N GLU A 97 -7.69 -5.75 -10.33
CA GLU A 97 -6.70 -6.79 -10.11
C GLU A 97 -6.69 -7.21 -8.63
N VAL A 98 -6.08 -8.37 -8.34
CA VAL A 98 -5.84 -8.83 -6.98
C VAL A 98 -4.37 -8.99 -6.70
N GLY A 99 -3.98 -8.73 -5.45
CA GLY A 99 -2.65 -8.94 -4.93
C GLY A 99 -2.70 -9.52 -3.52
N VAL A 100 -1.54 -9.74 -2.94
CA VAL A 100 -1.39 -10.36 -1.61
C VAL A 100 -1.20 -9.28 -0.56
N GLN A 101 -1.96 -9.34 0.55
CA GLN A 101 -1.67 -8.61 1.78
C GLN A 101 -1.52 -9.58 2.94
N LEU A 102 -0.32 -9.71 3.49
CA LEU A 102 -0.06 -10.64 4.56
C LEU A 102 -0.24 -10.02 5.94
N HIS A 103 -1.33 -10.37 6.62
CA HIS A 103 -1.58 -10.08 8.04
C HIS A 103 -1.24 -11.31 8.90
N PRO A 104 -0.07 -11.38 9.54
CA PRO A 104 0.37 -12.60 10.22
C PRO A 104 -0.60 -13.11 11.27
N TRP A 105 -1.26 -12.23 12.01
CA TRP A 105 -2.13 -12.58 13.15
C TRP A 105 -3.42 -13.30 12.75
N VAL A 106 -3.92 -13.10 11.52
CA VAL A 106 -5.13 -13.77 10.99
C VAL A 106 -4.82 -14.81 9.91
N ASN A 107 -3.55 -14.94 9.50
CA ASN A 107 -3.13 -15.87 8.46
C ASN A 107 -2.47 -17.13 9.06
N PRO A 108 -2.97 -18.36 8.79
CA PRO A 108 -2.32 -19.58 9.24
C PRO A 108 -0.98 -19.83 8.48
N PRO A 109 -0.11 -20.74 9.01
CA PRO A 109 -0.21 -21.46 10.29
C PRO A 109 0.03 -20.54 11.49
N PHE A 110 -0.59 -20.85 12.63
CA PHE A 110 -0.57 -20.01 13.85
C PHE A 110 0.47 -20.52 14.87
N ASP A 111 1.73 -20.60 14.46
CA ASP A 111 2.83 -21.10 15.28
C ASP A 111 3.52 -20.01 16.11
N GLU A 112 3.15 -18.74 15.90
CA GLU A 112 3.65 -17.60 16.68
C GLU A 112 2.68 -17.15 17.77
N GLU A 113 3.21 -16.44 18.76
CA GLU A 113 2.41 -15.68 19.70
C GLU A 113 1.90 -14.38 19.03
N VAL A 114 0.63 -14.02 19.29
CA VAL A 114 0.08 -12.73 18.82
C VAL A 114 0.68 -11.60 19.64
N SER A 115 1.45 -10.75 18.99
CA SER A 115 2.12 -9.60 19.60
C SER A 115 2.29 -8.47 18.60
N VAL A 116 2.64 -7.27 19.09
CA VAL A 116 2.97 -6.13 18.21
C VAL A 116 4.16 -6.46 17.33
N SER A 117 5.19 -7.13 17.85
CA SER A 117 6.36 -7.53 17.08
C SER A 117 5.99 -8.52 15.97
N ASN A 118 5.24 -9.57 16.29
CA ASN A 118 4.87 -10.63 15.36
C ASN A 118 3.75 -10.22 14.38
N SER A 119 3.16 -9.03 14.54
CA SER A 119 2.26 -8.46 13.55
C SER A 119 2.98 -7.88 12.33
N PHE A 120 4.30 -7.71 12.39
CA PHE A 120 5.14 -7.45 11.22
C PHE A 120 5.63 -8.79 10.66
N ALA A 121 5.23 -9.14 9.44
CA ALA A 121 5.55 -10.43 8.83
C ALA A 121 7.07 -10.71 8.79
N GLY A 122 7.85 -9.68 8.51
CA GLY A 122 9.31 -9.77 8.46
C GLY A 122 10.02 -10.04 9.79
N ASN A 123 9.32 -9.96 10.93
CA ASN A 123 9.86 -10.33 12.25
C ASN A 123 9.66 -11.81 12.57
N LEU A 124 8.87 -12.53 11.78
CA LEU A 124 8.65 -13.95 11.97
C LEU A 124 9.90 -14.77 11.57
N PRO A 125 10.07 -15.97 12.13
CA PRO A 125 11.03 -16.91 11.60
C PRO A 125 10.82 -17.14 10.10
N GLN A 126 11.90 -17.20 9.32
CA GLN A 126 11.87 -17.33 7.86
C GLN A 126 10.90 -18.40 7.36
N GLY A 127 10.92 -19.58 7.98
CA GLY A 127 10.04 -20.69 7.58
C GLY A 127 8.55 -20.39 7.83
N LEU A 128 8.24 -19.64 8.89
CA LEU A 128 6.87 -19.27 9.22
C LEU A 128 6.35 -18.15 8.30
N GLU A 129 7.16 -17.12 8.02
CA GLU A 129 6.83 -16.10 7.04
C GLU A 129 6.53 -16.74 5.67
N ALA A 130 7.41 -17.64 5.22
CA ALA A 130 7.25 -18.35 3.96
C ALA A 130 5.98 -19.22 3.94
N ALA A 131 5.69 -19.96 5.00
CA ALA A 131 4.50 -20.83 5.08
C ALA A 131 3.21 -20.00 5.02
N LYS A 132 3.13 -18.92 5.79
CA LYS A 132 1.97 -18.02 5.79
C LYS A 132 1.75 -17.39 4.41
N PHE A 133 2.81 -16.84 3.82
CA PHE A 133 2.75 -16.22 2.50
C PHE A 133 2.32 -17.22 1.42
N THR A 134 2.93 -18.42 1.39
CA THR A 134 2.61 -19.45 0.38
C THR A 134 1.14 -19.86 0.47
N LEU A 135 0.66 -20.11 1.69
CA LEU A 135 -0.73 -20.50 1.91
C LEU A 135 -1.72 -19.43 1.43
N LEU A 136 -1.44 -18.15 1.72
CA LEU A 136 -2.28 -17.04 1.26
C LEU A 136 -2.22 -16.86 -0.25
N ARG A 137 -1.03 -16.87 -0.86
CA ARG A 137 -0.87 -16.76 -2.31
C ARG A 137 -1.63 -17.85 -3.04
N ASP A 138 -1.48 -19.10 -2.60
CA ASP A 138 -2.14 -20.26 -3.22
C ASP A 138 -3.68 -20.19 -3.07
N ALA A 139 -4.15 -19.68 -1.94
CA ALA A 139 -5.59 -19.45 -1.73
C ALA A 139 -6.13 -18.36 -2.66
N ILE A 140 -5.38 -17.27 -2.88
CA ILE A 140 -5.74 -16.18 -3.80
C ILE A 140 -5.77 -16.70 -5.24
N GLU A 141 -4.75 -17.44 -5.67
CA GLU A 141 -4.72 -18.05 -6.99
C GLU A 141 -5.91 -18.98 -7.23
N ALA A 142 -6.21 -19.84 -6.26
CA ALA A 142 -7.35 -20.75 -6.33
C ALA A 142 -8.71 -20.00 -6.37
N ALA A 143 -8.85 -18.93 -5.61
CA ALA A 143 -10.11 -18.17 -5.51
C ALA A 143 -10.37 -17.29 -6.74
N PHE A 144 -9.35 -16.66 -7.30
CA PHE A 144 -9.50 -15.67 -8.38
C PHE A 144 -9.03 -16.17 -9.75
N GLY A 145 -8.41 -17.35 -9.83
CA GLY A 145 -8.01 -17.98 -11.10
C GLY A 145 -6.80 -17.34 -11.78
N SER A 146 -6.02 -16.56 -11.05
CA SER A 146 -4.80 -15.90 -11.55
C SER A 146 -3.75 -15.77 -10.46
N GLU A 147 -2.48 -15.98 -10.83
CA GLU A 147 -1.35 -15.77 -9.92
C GLU A 147 -1.24 -14.28 -9.55
N PRO A 148 -1.24 -13.92 -8.26
CA PRO A 148 -1.02 -12.53 -7.85
C PRO A 148 0.43 -12.11 -8.14
N GLN A 149 0.63 -10.93 -8.72
CA GLN A 149 1.95 -10.42 -9.09
C GLN A 149 2.41 -9.24 -8.23
N ILE A 150 1.56 -8.77 -7.30
CA ILE A 150 1.85 -7.66 -6.40
C ILE A 150 1.61 -8.08 -4.95
N TYR A 151 2.48 -7.61 -4.06
CA TYR A 151 2.46 -7.90 -2.63
C TYR A 151 2.54 -6.62 -1.81
N ARG A 152 1.90 -6.64 -0.64
CA ARG A 152 2.10 -5.70 0.45
C ARG A 152 2.17 -6.44 1.78
N ALA A 153 3.23 -6.21 2.54
CA ALA A 153 3.29 -6.67 3.92
C ALA A 153 2.30 -5.88 4.79
N GLY A 154 1.51 -6.57 5.57
CA GLY A 154 0.68 -5.94 6.60
C GLY A 154 1.52 -5.02 7.47
N ARG A 155 1.00 -3.85 7.80
CA ARG A 155 1.72 -2.80 8.55
C ARG A 155 3.05 -2.39 7.90
N TYR A 156 3.22 -2.62 6.60
CA TYR A 156 4.46 -2.34 5.88
C TYR A 156 5.68 -3.13 6.40
N GLY A 157 5.43 -4.31 7.02
CA GLY A 157 6.36 -5.08 7.84
C GLY A 157 7.26 -6.02 7.07
N LEU A 158 8.12 -5.51 6.19
CA LEU A 158 9.13 -6.29 5.47
C LEU A 158 10.23 -6.81 6.41
N GLY A 159 10.83 -7.94 6.02
CA GLY A 159 11.94 -8.56 6.72
C GLY A 159 13.12 -8.92 5.81
N PRO A 160 14.20 -9.45 6.40
CA PRO A 160 15.39 -9.80 5.63
C PRO A 160 15.16 -10.94 4.65
N HIS A 161 14.11 -11.75 4.85
CA HIS A 161 13.80 -12.92 4.03
C HIS A 161 12.66 -12.67 3.04
N THR A 162 11.96 -11.54 3.14
CA THR A 162 10.79 -11.23 2.31
C THR A 162 11.15 -11.13 0.81
N ALA A 163 12.21 -10.39 0.45
CA ALA A 163 12.57 -10.23 -0.97
C ALA A 163 12.90 -11.54 -1.68
N PRO A 164 13.75 -12.43 -1.14
CA PRO A 164 13.98 -13.77 -1.71
C PRO A 164 12.69 -14.59 -1.83
N LEU A 165 11.83 -14.54 -0.82
CA LEU A 165 10.54 -15.25 -0.80
C LEU A 165 9.65 -14.79 -1.95
N LEU A 166 9.44 -13.49 -2.12
CA LEU A 166 8.60 -12.91 -3.16
C LEU A 166 9.11 -13.27 -4.56
N ARG A 167 10.43 -13.17 -4.80
CA ARG A 167 11.04 -13.52 -6.09
C ARG A 167 10.86 -15.00 -6.43
N GLN A 168 11.11 -15.90 -5.46
CA GLN A 168 10.91 -17.34 -5.64
C GLN A 168 9.46 -17.71 -5.95
N ALA A 169 8.51 -16.91 -5.45
CA ALA A 169 7.10 -17.10 -5.66
C ALA A 169 6.54 -16.41 -6.92
N GLY A 170 7.39 -15.78 -7.74
CA GLY A 170 6.95 -15.10 -8.96
C GLY A 170 6.29 -13.75 -8.76
N ILE A 171 6.29 -13.19 -7.53
CA ILE A 171 5.82 -11.82 -7.29
C ILE A 171 6.78 -10.84 -8.00
N ARG A 172 6.22 -9.94 -8.79
CA ARG A 172 6.95 -8.97 -9.60
C ARG A 172 7.04 -7.60 -8.97
N ILE A 173 6.06 -7.23 -8.15
CA ILE A 173 5.99 -5.91 -7.50
C ILE A 173 5.79 -6.10 -5.99
N ASP A 174 6.66 -5.46 -5.19
CA ASP A 174 6.37 -5.15 -3.80
C ASP A 174 5.92 -3.68 -3.69
N THR A 175 4.96 -3.41 -2.82
CA THR A 175 4.49 -2.04 -2.52
C THR A 175 4.35 -1.84 -1.02
N SER A 176 5.33 -2.35 -0.27
CA SER A 176 5.35 -2.26 1.19
C SER A 176 6.21 -1.10 1.70
N VAL A 177 7.15 -0.59 0.91
CA VAL A 177 7.96 0.55 1.36
C VAL A 177 7.10 1.82 1.38
N ARG A 178 6.91 2.37 2.58
CA ARG A 178 6.28 3.66 2.77
C ARG A 178 7.36 4.70 3.04
N SER A 179 7.94 5.23 1.97
CA SER A 179 9.04 6.19 2.06
C SER A 179 8.69 7.38 2.95
N LEU A 180 9.68 7.90 3.66
CA LEU A 180 9.57 8.97 4.65
C LEU A 180 8.93 8.57 6.00
N PHE A 181 8.61 7.29 6.22
CA PHE A 181 8.04 6.78 7.47
C PHE A 181 9.00 5.86 8.22
N ASP A 182 8.91 5.88 9.55
CA ASP A 182 9.70 5.06 10.47
C ASP A 182 8.77 4.30 11.41
N TYR A 183 8.80 2.98 11.34
CA TYR A 183 8.01 2.08 12.18
C TYR A 183 8.87 1.40 13.27
N SER A 184 10.16 1.74 13.39
CA SER A 184 11.11 1.11 14.30
C SER A 184 10.70 1.19 15.78
N HIS A 185 9.95 2.22 16.16
CA HIS A 185 9.42 2.39 17.52
C HIS A 185 8.38 1.31 17.91
N GLN A 186 7.81 0.60 16.93
CA GLN A 186 6.90 -0.53 17.12
C GLN A 186 7.55 -1.88 16.77
N GLY A 187 8.86 -1.87 16.45
CA GLY A 187 9.58 -3.07 16.00
C GLY A 187 9.47 -3.34 14.49
N GLY A 188 8.92 -2.40 13.72
CA GLY A 188 8.84 -2.47 12.26
C GLY A 188 10.04 -1.81 11.56
N PRO A 189 10.05 -1.78 10.22
CA PRO A 189 11.11 -1.20 9.41
C PRO A 189 11.19 0.33 9.50
N ASP A 190 12.37 0.88 9.20
CA ASP A 190 12.61 2.32 9.02
C ASP A 190 12.78 2.64 7.52
N TYR A 191 11.78 3.26 6.92
CA TYR A 191 11.79 3.70 5.51
C TYR A 191 12.05 5.19 5.33
N SER A 192 12.49 5.89 6.38
CA SER A 192 12.65 7.34 6.37
C SER A 192 13.61 7.87 5.29
N ASN A 193 14.56 7.04 4.85
CA ASN A 193 15.56 7.39 3.84
C ASN A 193 15.36 6.66 2.49
N HIS A 194 14.30 5.85 2.34
CA HIS A 194 14.02 5.15 1.09
C HIS A 194 13.57 6.14 0.01
N PRO A 195 13.91 5.87 -1.27
CA PRO A 195 13.49 6.73 -2.37
C PRO A 195 11.96 6.69 -2.55
N LEU A 196 11.42 7.76 -3.11
CA LEU A 196 10.02 7.84 -3.53
C LEU A 196 9.79 7.23 -4.92
N THR A 197 10.86 7.13 -5.71
CA THR A 197 10.82 6.58 -7.07
C THR A 197 10.90 5.06 -7.03
N PRO A 198 10.23 4.35 -7.94
CA PRO A 198 10.35 2.90 -8.07
C PRO A 198 11.79 2.46 -8.32
N TYR A 199 12.16 1.31 -7.75
CA TYR A 199 13.52 0.77 -7.88
C TYR A 199 13.53 -0.76 -7.86
N TRP A 200 14.55 -1.33 -8.51
CA TRP A 200 14.78 -2.77 -8.48
C TRP A 200 15.42 -3.20 -7.17
N VAL A 201 14.80 -4.15 -6.49
CA VAL A 201 15.30 -4.71 -5.23
C VAL A 201 16.57 -5.52 -5.50
N ASP A 202 16.62 -6.23 -6.61
CA ASP A 202 17.71 -7.12 -7.00
C ASP A 202 18.36 -6.70 -8.33
N PRO A 203 19.64 -7.10 -8.58
CA PRO A 203 20.35 -6.75 -9.81
C PRO A 203 19.78 -7.43 -11.05
N GLU A 204 19.10 -8.56 -10.89
CA GLU A 204 18.46 -9.33 -11.96
C GLU A 204 17.14 -8.74 -12.40
N GLN A 205 16.67 -7.64 -11.74
CA GLN A 205 15.43 -6.93 -12.04
C GLN A 205 14.19 -7.84 -12.00
N GLN A 206 14.14 -8.73 -11.01
CA GLN A 206 13.04 -9.67 -10.83
C GLN A 206 11.92 -9.13 -9.93
N LEU A 207 12.27 -8.29 -8.94
CA LEU A 207 11.35 -7.67 -8.00
C LEU A 207 11.48 -6.15 -8.03
N LEU A 208 10.39 -5.50 -8.41
CA LEU A 208 10.27 -4.04 -8.38
C LEU A 208 9.68 -3.61 -7.04
N GLU A 209 10.36 -2.71 -6.34
CA GLU A 209 9.73 -1.95 -5.26
C GLU A 209 9.01 -0.75 -5.85
N LEU A 210 7.71 -0.64 -5.53
CA LEU A 210 6.85 0.47 -5.90
C LEU A 210 6.38 1.20 -4.62
N PRO A 211 7.15 2.19 -4.13
CA PRO A 211 6.86 2.81 -2.85
C PRO A 211 5.49 3.48 -2.80
N VAL A 212 4.79 3.33 -1.67
CA VAL A 212 3.55 4.08 -1.41
C VAL A 212 3.86 5.58 -1.42
N THR A 213 3.15 6.33 -2.24
CA THR A 213 3.51 7.72 -2.52
C THR A 213 3.27 8.61 -1.32
N SER A 214 4.31 9.34 -0.95
CA SER A 214 4.31 10.38 0.07
C SER A 214 5.09 11.60 -0.42
N ALA A 215 4.76 12.78 0.07
CA ALA A 215 5.45 14.01 -0.28
C ALA A 215 5.63 14.92 0.93
N TYR A 216 6.70 15.72 0.94
CA TYR A 216 6.83 16.84 1.85
C TYR A 216 6.30 18.11 1.19
N TRP A 217 5.41 18.81 1.89
CA TRP A 217 4.89 20.10 1.48
C TRP A 217 5.29 21.19 2.49
N GLY A 218 5.43 22.42 2.00
CA GLY A 218 5.74 23.62 2.79
C GLY A 218 7.09 24.24 2.45
N PRO A 219 7.36 25.45 2.98
CA PRO A 219 8.62 26.17 2.73
C PRO A 219 9.88 25.37 3.16
N LEU A 220 9.75 24.52 4.17
CA LEU A 220 10.86 23.71 4.70
C LEU A 220 10.92 22.31 4.10
N ARG A 221 10.18 22.01 3.01
CA ARG A 221 10.13 20.66 2.43
C ARG A 221 11.50 20.07 2.06
N ALA A 222 12.43 20.91 1.61
CA ALA A 222 13.80 20.47 1.31
C ALA A 222 14.58 19.97 2.54
N LEU A 223 14.20 20.44 3.73
CA LEU A 223 14.77 20.02 5.02
C LEU A 223 13.94 18.90 5.68
N GLY A 224 12.87 18.44 5.03
CA GLY A 224 11.94 17.43 5.54
C GLY A 224 12.64 16.20 6.11
N PRO A 225 13.54 15.51 5.37
CA PRO A 225 14.25 14.34 5.88
C PRO A 225 15.08 14.63 7.15
N LEU A 226 15.74 15.78 7.20
CA LEU A 226 16.54 16.19 8.34
C LEU A 226 15.67 16.49 9.56
N ILE A 227 14.57 17.25 9.36
CA ILE A 227 13.62 17.61 10.42
C ILE A 227 12.98 16.36 11.01
N HIS A 228 12.58 15.39 10.16
CA HIS A 228 12.01 14.13 10.63
C HIS A 228 13.00 13.27 11.41
N ARG A 229 14.28 13.27 11.03
CA ARG A 229 15.33 12.58 11.81
C ARG A 229 15.47 13.17 13.20
N VAL A 230 15.38 14.50 13.33
CA VAL A 230 15.43 15.19 14.64
C VAL A 230 14.14 14.97 15.44
N GLN A 231 13.01 14.88 14.77
CA GLN A 231 11.68 14.63 15.40
C GLN A 231 11.66 13.35 16.25
N ARG A 232 12.38 12.30 15.85
CA ARG A 232 12.52 11.06 16.64
C ARG A 232 12.92 11.33 18.10
N HIS A 233 13.69 12.41 18.34
CA HIS A 233 14.17 12.79 19.67
C HIS A 233 13.37 13.93 20.31
N MET A 234 12.51 14.61 19.54
CA MET A 234 11.75 15.80 20.00
C MET A 234 10.35 15.86 19.34
N PRO A 235 9.41 14.96 19.70
CA PRO A 235 8.10 14.84 19.02
C PRO A 235 7.23 16.10 19.13
N THR A 236 7.34 16.88 20.20
CA THR A 236 6.62 18.14 20.41
C THR A 236 7.01 19.23 19.43
N PHE A 237 8.24 19.20 18.91
CA PHE A 237 8.76 20.21 17.99
C PHE A 237 8.08 20.14 16.62
N TYR A 238 7.77 18.93 16.14
CA TYR A 238 7.16 18.71 14.83
C TYR A 238 5.69 19.19 14.77
N SER A 239 4.94 19.03 15.85
CA SER A 239 3.55 19.50 15.89
C SER A 239 3.45 21.03 15.68
N GLY A 240 4.50 21.77 16.05
CA GLY A 240 4.62 23.21 15.77
C GLY A 240 4.81 23.53 14.29
N PHE A 241 5.70 22.78 13.58
CA PHE A 241 5.94 22.99 12.16
C PHE A 241 4.70 22.70 11.30
N SER A 242 3.97 21.61 11.61
CA SER A 242 2.75 21.25 10.91
C SER A 242 1.64 22.29 11.15
N ARG A 243 1.43 22.74 12.40
CA ARG A 243 0.46 23.79 12.72
C ARG A 243 0.74 25.12 12.02
N LEU A 244 2.01 25.45 11.85
CA LEU A 244 2.46 26.64 11.13
C LEU A 244 2.53 26.45 9.61
N ARG A 245 2.17 25.28 9.09
CA ARG A 245 2.25 24.91 7.68
C ARG A 245 3.66 25.07 7.07
N LEU A 246 4.68 24.94 7.89
CA LEU A 246 6.09 25.06 7.47
C LEU A 246 6.60 23.76 6.85
N LEU A 247 6.13 22.61 7.36
CA LEU A 247 6.45 21.28 6.86
C LEU A 247 5.29 20.33 7.17
N GLU A 248 4.72 19.75 6.14
CA GLU A 248 3.71 18.69 6.22
C GLU A 248 4.21 17.47 5.44
N ARG A 249 3.94 16.26 5.96
CA ARG A 249 4.12 15.01 5.23
C ARG A 249 2.75 14.54 4.76
N ILE A 250 2.56 14.49 3.47
CA ILE A 250 1.31 14.12 2.81
C ILE A 250 1.48 12.71 2.24
N ALA A 251 0.67 11.75 2.70
CA ALA A 251 0.48 10.47 2.06
C ALA A 251 -0.71 10.55 1.10
N LEU A 252 -0.69 9.81 -0.01
CA LEU A 252 -1.81 9.79 -0.95
C LEU A 252 -2.87 8.78 -0.50
N THR A 253 -3.62 9.15 0.52
CA THR A 253 -4.71 8.36 1.12
C THR A 253 -5.86 9.28 1.55
N PRO A 254 -7.13 8.84 1.45
CA PRO A 254 -8.26 9.57 2.03
C PRO A 254 -8.29 9.48 3.56
N GLU A 255 -7.46 8.64 4.16
CA GLU A 255 -7.44 8.34 5.58
C GLU A 255 -6.59 9.35 6.34
N GLY A 256 -7.25 10.34 6.91
CA GLY A 256 -6.61 11.41 7.66
C GLY A 256 -5.94 12.50 6.82
N VAL A 257 -6.11 12.48 5.50
CA VAL A 257 -5.59 13.50 4.56
C VAL A 257 -6.76 14.10 3.78
N SER A 258 -6.92 15.41 3.83
CA SER A 258 -7.98 16.09 3.08
C SER A 258 -7.72 16.05 1.56
N ALA A 259 -8.76 16.19 0.74
CA ALA A 259 -8.62 16.24 -0.71
C ALA A 259 -7.69 17.38 -1.17
N ALA A 260 -7.71 18.53 -0.49
CA ALA A 260 -6.83 19.65 -0.79
C ALA A 260 -5.36 19.34 -0.51
N GLU A 261 -5.07 18.62 0.57
CA GLU A 261 -3.72 18.14 0.88
C GLU A 261 -3.27 17.10 -0.14
N ALA A 262 -4.12 16.11 -0.45
CA ALA A 262 -3.82 15.08 -1.44
C ALA A 262 -3.52 15.69 -2.82
N MET A 263 -4.31 16.67 -3.27
CA MET A 263 -4.04 17.37 -4.54
C MET A 263 -2.67 18.07 -4.54
N ARG A 264 -2.25 18.67 -3.41
CA ARG A 264 -0.88 19.20 -3.28
C ARG A 264 0.18 18.09 -3.36
N GLY A 265 -0.08 16.95 -2.72
CA GLY A 265 0.79 15.77 -2.81
C GLY A 265 0.90 15.24 -4.24
N VAL A 266 -0.22 15.18 -4.97
CA VAL A 266 -0.26 14.81 -6.39
C VAL A 266 0.59 15.77 -7.22
N ASP A 267 0.39 17.09 -7.10
CA ASP A 267 1.16 18.07 -7.86
C ASP A 267 2.67 17.94 -7.60
N LEU A 268 3.06 17.82 -6.33
CA LEU A 268 4.48 17.64 -5.95
C LEU A 268 5.08 16.36 -6.53
N SER A 269 4.33 15.27 -6.54
CA SER A 269 4.78 13.98 -7.08
C SER A 269 4.93 14.03 -8.61
N ILE A 270 4.00 14.71 -9.29
CA ILE A 270 4.06 14.94 -10.74
C ILE A 270 5.26 15.82 -11.08
N ASP A 271 5.43 16.94 -10.38
CA ASP A 271 6.53 17.88 -10.60
C ASP A 271 7.90 17.23 -10.29
N ALA A 272 7.95 16.27 -9.36
CA ALA A 272 9.14 15.46 -9.09
C ALA A 272 9.40 14.38 -10.15
N GLY A 273 8.51 14.22 -11.13
CA GLY A 273 8.67 13.24 -12.20
C GLY A 273 8.42 11.79 -11.81
N LEU A 274 7.65 11.51 -10.72
CA LEU A 274 7.34 10.13 -10.33
C LEU A 274 6.61 9.43 -11.48
N PRO A 275 7.10 8.28 -11.96
CA PRO A 275 6.45 7.57 -13.06
C PRO A 275 5.13 6.91 -12.65
N VAL A 276 5.02 6.49 -11.38
CA VAL A 276 3.79 5.92 -10.82
C VAL A 276 3.53 6.55 -9.46
N LEU A 277 2.32 7.08 -9.28
CA LEU A 277 1.78 7.51 -8.00
C LEU A 277 0.96 6.36 -7.41
N VAL A 278 1.29 5.91 -6.21
CA VAL A 278 0.55 4.86 -5.50
C VAL A 278 -0.37 5.48 -4.47
N LEU A 279 -1.67 5.37 -4.70
CA LEU A 279 -2.72 5.70 -3.74
C LEU A 279 -3.07 4.44 -2.95
N SER A 280 -3.36 4.59 -1.65
CA SER A 280 -3.69 3.45 -0.79
C SER A 280 -4.73 3.83 0.26
N PHE A 281 -5.66 2.91 0.55
CA PHE A 281 -6.57 3.00 1.70
C PHE A 281 -7.08 1.60 2.06
N HIS A 282 -7.75 1.46 3.23
CA HIS A 282 -8.25 0.18 3.76
C HIS A 282 -9.73 -0.01 3.43
N SER A 283 -10.09 -1.19 2.91
CA SER A 283 -11.46 -1.50 2.50
C SER A 283 -12.52 -1.35 3.61
N PRO A 284 -12.24 -1.59 4.91
CA PRO A 284 -13.20 -1.32 5.97
C PRO A 284 -13.65 0.14 6.06
N THR A 285 -12.89 1.10 5.52
CA THR A 285 -13.27 2.53 5.44
C THR A 285 -14.46 2.77 4.49
N LEU A 286 -14.83 1.79 3.65
CA LEU A 286 -15.99 1.87 2.76
C LEU A 286 -17.34 1.75 3.49
N ALA A 287 -17.33 1.35 4.76
CA ALA A 287 -18.52 1.27 5.60
C ALA A 287 -18.31 1.99 6.94
N PRO A 288 -19.35 2.60 7.52
CA PRO A 288 -19.20 3.41 8.72
C PRO A 288 -18.88 2.57 9.96
N GLY A 289 -17.97 3.07 10.80
CA GLY A 289 -17.67 2.52 12.13
C GLY A 289 -16.57 1.48 12.19
N HIS A 290 -15.99 1.06 11.08
CA HIS A 290 -14.93 0.03 11.04
C HIS A 290 -13.51 0.61 11.09
N THR A 291 -13.36 1.88 10.80
CA THR A 291 -12.08 2.59 10.92
C THR A 291 -12.27 3.94 11.62
N PRO A 292 -11.22 4.52 12.19
CA PRO A 292 -11.31 5.86 12.77
C PRO A 292 -11.54 6.96 11.73
N TYR A 293 -11.45 6.65 10.43
CA TYR A 293 -11.53 7.60 9.33
C TYR A 293 -12.95 7.74 8.76
N ALA A 294 -13.81 6.76 8.97
CA ALA A 294 -15.20 6.75 8.51
C ALA A 294 -16.14 6.25 9.62
N ALA A 295 -16.43 7.10 10.60
CA ALA A 295 -17.33 6.76 11.70
C ALA A 295 -18.83 6.94 11.36
N SER A 296 -19.16 7.56 10.20
CA SER A 296 -20.53 7.85 9.77
C SER A 296 -20.67 7.76 8.26
N GLU A 297 -21.90 7.59 7.77
CA GLU A 297 -22.23 7.63 6.34
C GLU A 297 -21.74 8.92 5.67
N ALA A 298 -21.84 10.07 6.35
CA ALA A 298 -21.38 11.34 5.81
C ALA A 298 -19.85 11.34 5.57
N GLN A 299 -19.08 10.63 6.41
CA GLN A 299 -17.64 10.48 6.21
C GLN A 299 -17.31 9.48 5.10
N VAL A 300 -18.13 8.44 4.93
CA VAL A 300 -18.04 7.55 3.76
C VAL A 300 -18.33 8.33 2.47
N GLU A 301 -19.36 9.17 2.42
CA GLU A 301 -19.61 10.03 1.26
C GLU A 301 -18.46 11.02 1.01
N ALA A 302 -17.86 11.56 2.04
CA ALA A 302 -16.70 12.45 1.93
C ALA A 302 -15.47 11.70 1.33
N LEU A 303 -15.31 10.41 1.62
CA LEU A 303 -14.29 9.55 0.99
C LEU A 303 -14.50 9.47 -0.52
N TYR A 304 -15.72 9.25 -1.00
CA TYR A 304 -16.01 9.25 -2.43
C TYR A 304 -15.72 10.62 -3.08
N GLY A 305 -16.10 11.72 -2.42
CA GLY A 305 -15.77 13.08 -2.87
C GLY A 305 -14.25 13.34 -2.92
N TRP A 306 -13.49 12.76 -2.00
CA TRP A 306 -12.04 12.82 -2.02
C TRP A 306 -11.47 12.17 -3.29
N PHE A 307 -11.91 10.96 -3.62
CA PHE A 307 -11.48 10.26 -4.84
C PHE A 307 -11.86 11.03 -6.10
N GLU A 308 -13.08 11.56 -6.18
CA GLU A 308 -13.50 12.39 -7.32
C GLU A 308 -12.58 13.59 -7.53
N ALA A 309 -12.27 14.32 -6.47
CA ALA A 309 -11.41 15.50 -6.54
C ALA A 309 -9.96 15.14 -6.96
N VAL A 310 -9.40 14.07 -6.39
CA VAL A 310 -8.04 13.62 -6.69
C VAL A 310 -7.94 13.09 -8.12
N TYR A 311 -8.90 12.25 -8.56
CA TYR A 311 -8.89 11.72 -9.92
C TYR A 311 -9.16 12.81 -10.98
N ALA A 312 -10.02 13.78 -10.69
CA ALA A 312 -10.18 14.95 -11.54
C ALA A 312 -8.87 15.75 -11.67
N ARG A 313 -8.11 15.90 -10.57
CA ARG A 313 -6.80 16.57 -10.59
C ARG A 313 -5.78 15.78 -11.41
N LEU A 314 -5.70 14.46 -11.22
CA LEU A 314 -4.83 13.57 -12.00
C LEU A 314 -5.15 13.66 -13.49
N ALA A 315 -6.42 13.56 -13.87
CA ALA A 315 -6.86 13.67 -15.26
C ALA A 315 -6.50 15.04 -15.89
N ALA A 316 -6.69 16.13 -15.14
CA ALA A 316 -6.30 17.48 -15.59
C ALA A 316 -4.79 17.63 -15.81
N LYS A 317 -3.97 16.78 -15.18
CA LYS A 317 -2.51 16.69 -15.37
C LYS A 317 -2.09 15.64 -16.41
N GLY A 318 -3.02 14.95 -17.04
CA GLY A 318 -2.74 13.90 -18.01
C GLY A 318 -2.28 12.57 -17.39
N VAL A 319 -2.42 12.42 -16.06
CA VAL A 319 -2.12 11.18 -15.33
C VAL A 319 -3.37 10.30 -15.34
N ARG A 320 -3.26 9.07 -15.80
CA ARG A 320 -4.34 8.09 -15.85
C ARG A 320 -4.00 6.84 -15.04
N SER A 321 -5.01 6.07 -14.66
CA SER A 321 -4.81 4.78 -14.00
C SER A 321 -3.95 3.85 -14.85
N CYS A 322 -3.25 2.95 -14.17
CA CYS A 322 -2.56 1.81 -14.77
C CYS A 322 -2.86 0.54 -13.98
N THR A 323 -2.59 -0.58 -14.63
CA THR A 323 -2.64 -1.94 -14.05
C THR A 323 -1.25 -2.38 -13.59
N VAL A 324 -1.20 -3.43 -12.77
CA VAL A 324 0.04 -4.11 -12.39
C VAL A 324 0.75 -4.64 -13.65
N ALA A 325 -0.01 -5.25 -14.56
CA ALA A 325 0.52 -5.77 -15.81
C ALA A 325 1.16 -4.67 -16.69
N GLU A 326 0.56 -3.47 -16.78
CA GLU A 326 1.13 -2.35 -17.53
C GLU A 326 2.44 -1.85 -16.91
N ILE A 327 2.57 -1.83 -15.57
CA ILE A 327 3.80 -1.46 -14.88
C ILE A 327 4.91 -2.47 -15.20
N ILE A 328 4.62 -3.77 -15.08
CA ILE A 328 5.56 -4.84 -15.38
C ILE A 328 6.04 -4.74 -16.84
N ALA A 329 5.12 -4.62 -17.79
CA ALA A 329 5.46 -4.49 -19.20
C ALA A 329 6.29 -3.22 -19.49
N ALA A 330 6.02 -2.11 -18.82
CA ALA A 330 6.73 -0.85 -19.01
C ALA A 330 8.14 -0.84 -18.41
N THR A 331 8.45 -1.73 -17.48
CA THR A 331 9.78 -1.84 -16.84
C THR A 331 10.65 -2.94 -17.44
N GLY A 332 10.21 -3.59 -18.53
CA GLY A 332 10.99 -4.60 -19.28
C GLY A 332 10.91 -5.99 -18.67
N GLY A 333 9.83 -6.31 -17.97
CA GLY A 333 9.54 -7.61 -17.37
C GLY A 333 9.01 -8.62 -18.37
#